data_923052437251940cbfa54887a295f3d2
#
_entry.id   923052437251940cbfa54887a295f3d2
#
_cell.length_a   1.000
_cell.length_b   1.000
_cell.length_c   1.000
_cell.angle_alpha   90.00
_cell.angle_beta   90.00
_cell.angle_gamma   90.00
#
_symmetry.space_group_name_H-M   'P 1'
#
loop_
_entity.id
_entity.type
_entity.pdbx_description
1 polymer ?
#
loop_
_entity_poly.entity_id
_entity_poly.type
_entity_poly.pdbx_seq_one_letter_code
_entity_poly.pdbx_strand_id
1 'polypeptide(L)'
;MNTDNPNVIRLVQVVGEKELSVKEIMDRLGLKDRKNILNLYLTPSMKEGYIRQLYPQSPRHPRQKYLLTVKGLALYNELSI
;
A
#
# COMPACT_ATOMS: atom_id res chain seq x y z
N MET A 1 1.02 -2.56 17.85
CA MET A 1 -0.44 -2.63 17.67
C MET A 1 -0.80 -2.44 16.21
N ASN A 2 -1.72 -3.22 15.68
CA ASN A 2 -2.09 -3.17 14.28
C ASN A 2 -3.15 -2.12 14.01
N THR A 3 -3.29 -1.75 12.74
CA THR A 3 -4.29 -0.78 12.32
C THR A 3 -5.70 -1.34 12.42
N ASP A 4 -6.67 -0.45 12.68
CA ASP A 4 -8.09 -0.78 12.62
C ASP A 4 -8.72 -0.41 11.26
N ASN A 5 -7.92 0.21 10.38
CA ASN A 5 -8.43 0.67 9.09
C ASN A 5 -8.51 -0.51 8.11
N PRO A 6 -9.71 -0.94 7.69
CA PRO A 6 -9.83 -2.09 6.79
C PRO A 6 -9.18 -1.86 5.43
N ASN A 7 -9.09 -0.61 4.97
CA ASN A 7 -8.43 -0.31 3.71
C ASN A 7 -6.93 -0.50 3.79
N VAL A 8 -6.33 -0.15 4.93
CA VAL A 8 -4.91 -0.38 5.17
C VAL A 8 -4.62 -1.88 5.20
N ILE A 9 -5.44 -2.63 5.93
CA ILE A 9 -5.29 -4.09 6.03
C ILE A 9 -5.38 -4.72 4.63
N ARG A 10 -6.37 -4.31 3.85
CA ARG A 10 -6.55 -4.84 2.50
C ARG A 10 -5.37 -4.52 1.59
N LEU A 11 -4.87 -3.29 1.67
CA LEU A 11 -3.72 -2.86 0.86
C LEU A 11 -2.47 -3.67 1.23
N VAL A 12 -2.22 -3.86 2.51
CA VAL A 12 -1.10 -4.66 2.99
C VAL A 12 -1.18 -6.08 2.40
N GLN A 13 -2.36 -6.68 2.40
CA GLN A 13 -2.54 -8.02 1.85
C GLN A 13 -2.30 -8.07 0.34
N VAL A 14 -2.71 -7.03 -0.37
CA VAL A 14 -2.56 -6.95 -1.82
C VAL A 14 -1.11 -6.75 -2.22
N VAL A 15 -0.39 -5.87 -1.53
CA VAL A 15 1.01 -5.56 -1.85
C VAL A 15 1.92 -6.71 -1.45
N GLY A 16 1.78 -7.20 -0.22
CA GLY A 16 2.59 -8.34 0.24
C GLY A 16 4.08 -8.10 0.07
N GLU A 17 4.77 -9.05 -0.51
CA GLU A 17 6.21 -8.98 -0.71
C GLU A 17 6.61 -8.34 -2.05
N LYS A 18 5.65 -7.74 -2.75
CA LYS A 18 5.85 -7.19 -4.08
C LYS A 18 6.03 -5.67 -4.04
N GLU A 19 6.54 -5.14 -5.14
CA GLU A 19 6.55 -3.70 -5.40
C GLU A 19 5.52 -3.44 -6.48
N LEU A 20 4.49 -2.66 -6.18
CA LEU A 20 3.38 -2.43 -7.10
C LEU A 20 3.21 -0.95 -7.43
N SER A 21 2.94 -0.67 -8.70
CA SER A 21 2.54 0.67 -9.12
C SER A 21 1.10 0.93 -8.68
N VAL A 22 0.68 2.20 -8.74
CA VAL A 22 -0.73 2.56 -8.44
C VAL A 22 -1.67 1.77 -9.35
N LYS A 23 -1.35 1.68 -10.62
CA LYS A 23 -2.20 0.96 -11.59
C LYS A 23 -2.33 -0.51 -11.21
N GLU A 24 -1.23 -1.15 -10.85
CA GLU A 24 -1.25 -2.55 -10.42
C GLU A 24 -2.09 -2.74 -9.16
N ILE A 25 -1.97 -1.82 -8.21
CA ILE A 25 -2.77 -1.85 -6.99
C ILE A 25 -4.26 -1.69 -7.34
N MET A 26 -4.59 -0.73 -8.20
CA MET A 26 -5.97 -0.52 -8.64
C MET A 26 -6.55 -1.77 -9.29
N ASP A 27 -5.78 -2.40 -10.17
CA ASP A 27 -6.21 -3.62 -10.85
C ASP A 27 -6.50 -4.74 -9.86
N ARG A 28 -5.64 -4.91 -8.86
CA ARG A 28 -5.78 -5.98 -7.86
C ARG A 28 -6.92 -5.72 -6.89
N LEU A 29 -7.21 -4.45 -6.59
CA LEU A 29 -8.33 -4.09 -5.73
C LEU A 29 -9.65 -4.01 -6.48
N GLY A 30 -9.60 -4.04 -7.83
CA GLY A 30 -10.79 -3.91 -8.65
C GLY A 30 -11.38 -2.51 -8.63
N LEU A 31 -10.56 -1.50 -8.35
CA LEU A 31 -10.99 -0.12 -8.26
C LEU A 31 -10.47 0.67 -9.46
N LYS A 32 -11.28 1.60 -9.94
CA LYS A 32 -10.94 2.40 -11.13
C LYS A 32 -10.70 3.87 -10.84
N ASP A 33 -10.98 4.32 -9.63
CA ASP A 33 -10.81 5.72 -9.24
C ASP A 33 -9.47 5.90 -8.54
N ARG A 34 -8.50 6.48 -9.27
CA ARG A 34 -7.15 6.72 -8.75
C ARG A 34 -7.16 7.60 -7.52
N LYS A 35 -8.07 8.58 -7.47
CA LYS A 35 -8.18 9.51 -6.34
C LYS A 35 -8.57 8.77 -5.07
N ASN A 36 -9.51 7.83 -5.17
CA ASN A 36 -9.91 7.00 -4.04
C ASN A 36 -8.78 6.11 -3.57
N ILE A 37 -8.02 5.52 -4.49
CA ILE A 37 -6.86 4.72 -4.14
C ILE A 37 -5.86 5.54 -3.32
N LEU A 38 -5.55 6.74 -3.78
CA LEU A 38 -4.60 7.60 -3.09
C LEU A 38 -5.13 8.02 -1.71
N ASN A 39 -6.36 8.49 -1.66
CA ASN A 39 -6.92 9.09 -0.43
C ASN A 39 -7.35 8.06 0.61
N LEU A 40 -7.90 6.94 0.18
CA LEU A 40 -8.51 5.96 1.09
C LEU A 40 -7.60 4.79 1.41
N TYR A 41 -6.58 4.53 0.59
CA TYR A 41 -5.69 3.37 0.77
C TYR A 41 -4.25 3.78 0.98
N LEU A 42 -3.64 4.46 0.01
CA LEU A 42 -2.21 4.75 0.04
C LEU A 42 -1.84 5.78 1.11
N THR A 43 -2.55 6.90 1.15
CA THR A 43 -2.23 7.97 2.11
C THR A 43 -2.33 7.48 3.55
N PRO A 44 -3.44 6.86 3.98
CA PRO A 44 -3.50 6.35 5.36
C PRO A 44 -2.46 5.25 5.63
N SER A 45 -2.18 4.40 4.64
CA SER A 45 -1.18 3.34 4.82
C SER A 45 0.23 3.89 4.99
N MET A 46 0.58 4.92 4.24
CA MET A 46 1.86 5.61 4.39
C MET A 46 1.93 6.35 5.72
N LYS A 47 0.85 7.03 6.08
CA LYS A 47 0.79 7.79 7.32
C LYS A 47 0.95 6.90 8.55
N GLU A 48 0.37 5.71 8.52
CA GLU A 48 0.50 4.76 9.62
C GLU A 48 1.79 3.94 9.53
N GLY A 49 2.59 4.12 8.50
CA GLY A 49 3.90 3.50 8.38
C GLY A 49 3.91 2.06 7.86
N TYR A 50 2.85 1.61 7.21
CA TYR A 50 2.78 0.26 6.64
C TYR A 50 3.30 0.17 5.22
N ILE A 51 3.22 1.26 4.47
CA ILE A 51 3.59 1.33 3.05
C ILE A 51 4.59 2.47 2.88
N ARG A 52 5.52 2.30 1.94
CA ARG A 52 6.42 3.38 1.52
C ARG A 52 6.55 3.41 0.01
N GLN A 53 7.04 4.53 -0.48
CA GLN A 53 7.31 4.71 -1.91
C GLN A 53 8.72 4.25 -2.22
N LEU A 54 8.91 3.65 -3.40
CA LEU A 54 10.23 3.28 -3.89
C LEU A 54 11.09 4.53 -4.15
N TYR A 55 10.46 5.59 -4.66
CA TYR A 55 11.13 6.87 -4.93
C TYR A 55 10.47 7.97 -4.08
N PRO A 56 10.78 8.04 -2.78
CA PRO A 56 10.10 9.00 -1.90
C PRO A 56 10.43 10.45 -2.21
N GLN A 57 11.60 10.71 -2.80
CA GLN A 57 12.01 12.07 -3.15
C GLN A 57 11.42 12.54 -4.47
N SER A 58 10.79 11.64 -5.21
CA SER A 58 10.15 11.94 -6.49
C SER A 58 8.77 11.28 -6.52
N PRO A 59 7.79 11.81 -5.77
CA PRO A 59 6.48 11.15 -5.65
C PRO A 59 5.79 10.90 -6.98
N ARG A 60 6.06 11.73 -7.98
CA ARG A 60 5.48 11.58 -9.32
C ARG A 60 6.41 10.90 -10.32
N HIS A 61 7.42 10.19 -9.81
CA HIS A 61 8.33 9.44 -10.66
C HIS A 61 7.53 8.50 -11.57
N PRO A 62 7.83 8.45 -12.88
CA PRO A 62 7.06 7.62 -13.81
C PRO A 62 7.10 6.13 -13.50
N ARG A 63 8.11 5.69 -12.76
CA ARG A 63 8.25 4.29 -12.34
C ARG A 63 8.00 4.13 -10.85
N GLN A 64 7.25 5.04 -10.24
CA GLN A 64 6.93 4.96 -8.82
C GLN A 64 6.25 3.65 -8.48
N LYS A 65 6.68 3.05 -7.39
CA LYS A 65 6.07 1.83 -6.85
C LYS A 65 5.90 1.97 -5.35
N TYR A 66 5.05 1.10 -4.81
CA TYR A 66 4.72 1.07 -3.39
C TYR A 66 5.04 -0.31 -2.86
N LEU A 67 5.63 -0.35 -1.68
CA LEU A 67 6.04 -1.60 -1.05
C LEU A 67 5.84 -1.51 0.45
N LEU A 68 5.76 -2.66 1.11
CA LEU A 68 5.58 -2.71 2.55
C LEU A 68 6.86 -2.29 3.27
N THR A 69 6.69 -1.57 4.37
CA THR A 69 7.76 -1.32 5.33
C THR A 69 7.98 -2.57 6.18
N VAL A 70 8.97 -2.55 7.07
CA VAL A 70 9.17 -3.64 8.05
C VAL A 70 7.88 -3.84 8.85
N LYS A 71 7.25 -2.75 9.29
CA LYS A 71 5.97 -2.81 10.00
C LYS A 71 4.87 -3.44 9.14
N GLY A 72 4.81 -3.05 7.87
CA GLY A 72 3.84 -3.61 6.93
C GLY A 72 4.05 -5.10 6.70
N LEU A 73 5.30 -5.54 6.56
CA LEU A 73 5.62 -6.96 6.39
C LEU A 73 5.24 -7.77 7.62
N ALA A 74 5.44 -7.21 8.81
CA ALA A 74 5.05 -7.89 10.05
C ALA A 74 3.53 -8.12 10.09
N LEU A 75 2.75 -7.10 9.70
CA LEU A 75 1.29 -7.24 9.62
C LEU A 75 0.91 -8.26 8.55
N TYR A 76 1.53 -8.19 7.38
CA TYR A 76 1.26 -9.13 6.30
C TYR A 76 1.48 -10.58 6.75
N ASN A 77 2.56 -10.83 7.46
CA ASN A 77 2.86 -12.17 7.96
C ASN A 77 1.83 -12.65 8.97
N GLU A 78 1.36 -11.75 9.85
CA GLU A 78 0.29 -12.09 10.80
C GLU A 78 -1.00 -12.47 10.08
N LEU A 79 -1.35 -11.72 9.03
CA LEU A 79 -2.58 -11.95 8.27
C LEU A 79 -2.53 -13.21 7.42
N SER A 80 -1.33 -13.72 7.14
CA SER A 80 -1.12 -14.87 6.26
C SER A 80 -1.10 -16.21 7.00
N ILE A 81 -1.22 -16.19 8.29
CA ILE A 81 -1.23 -17.40 9.11
C ILE A 81 -2.58 -18.10 9.06
#